data_45f7f30778839279470765be29476bfe
#
_entry.id   45f7f30778839279470765be29476bfe
#
_cell.length_a   1.000
_cell.length_b   1.000
_cell.length_c   1.000
_cell.angle_alpha   90.00
_cell.angle_beta   90.00
_cell.angle_gamma   90.00
#
_symmetry.space_group_name_H-M   'P 1'
#
loop_
_entity.id
_entity.type
_entity.pdbx_description
1 polymer ?
#
loop_
_entity_poly.entity_id
_entity_poly.type
_entity_poly.pdbx_seq_one_letter_code
_entity_poly.pdbx_strand_id
1 'polypeptide(L)'
;MVDTTPTDPQAVFFGAWVELENVDSGDTSRYRIVGPDETDAGLGWISIDSPLARALLKKRLDDEFSVELPGGQFTFAVIGVEYEPL
;
A
#
# COMPACT_ATOMS: atom_id res chain seq x y z
N MET A 1 7.74 17.35 21.93
CA MET A 1 6.74 16.29 22.03
C MET A 1 6.86 15.37 20.84
N VAL A 2 6.90 14.10 21.11
CA VAL A 2 6.92 13.14 20.03
C VAL A 2 5.52 12.59 19.83
N ASP A 3 5.03 12.76 18.62
CA ASP A 3 3.76 12.21 18.25
C ASP A 3 4.01 10.88 17.57
N THR A 4 3.49 9.79 18.12
CA THR A 4 3.67 8.47 17.57
C THR A 4 2.70 8.17 16.44
N THR A 5 1.69 8.99 16.26
CA THR A 5 0.81 8.84 15.12
C THR A 5 1.45 9.48 13.89
N PRO A 6 1.18 8.92 12.70
CA PRO A 6 1.67 9.58 11.49
C PRO A 6 1.13 11.00 11.41
N THR A 7 1.98 11.93 11.00
CA THR A 7 1.55 13.32 10.81
C THR A 7 0.54 13.43 9.68
N ASP A 8 0.52 12.44 8.80
CA ASP A 8 -0.41 12.41 7.68
C ASP A 8 -1.05 11.02 7.63
N PRO A 9 -2.25 10.84 8.21
CA PRO A 9 -2.92 9.54 8.22
C PRO A 9 -3.38 9.08 6.85
N GLN A 10 -3.33 9.94 5.86
CA GLN A 10 -3.66 9.57 4.48
C GLN A 10 -2.44 9.09 3.69
N ALA A 11 -1.24 9.18 4.27
CA ALA A 11 -0.03 8.70 3.64
C ALA A 11 0.21 7.23 4.00
N VAL A 12 0.85 6.51 3.09
CA VAL A 12 1.12 5.08 3.26
C VAL A 12 2.46 4.90 3.94
N PHE A 13 2.45 4.22 5.08
CA PHE A 13 3.64 3.85 5.82
C PHE A 13 3.54 2.39 6.26
N PHE A 14 4.60 1.90 6.89
CA PHE A 14 4.65 0.54 7.41
C PHE A 14 3.42 0.27 8.29
N GLY A 15 2.80 -0.88 8.10
CA GLY A 15 1.63 -1.28 8.86
C GLY A 15 0.29 -0.81 8.30
N ALA A 16 0.32 0.03 7.27
CA ALA A 16 -0.91 0.55 6.69
C ALA A 16 -1.64 -0.51 5.87
N TRP A 17 -2.96 -0.48 5.93
CA TRP A 17 -3.81 -1.10 4.94
C TRP A 17 -4.04 -0.10 3.82
N VAL A 18 -3.81 -0.54 2.59
CA VAL A 18 -3.96 0.32 1.43
C VAL A 18 -4.91 -0.35 0.45
N GLU A 19 -5.92 0.41 0.03
CA GLU A 19 -6.81 -0.05 -1.02
C GLU A 19 -6.42 0.62 -2.32
N LEU A 20 -6.23 -0.18 -3.36
CA LEU A 20 -5.78 0.29 -4.66
C LEU A 20 -6.80 -0.05 -5.72
N GLU A 21 -6.94 0.83 -6.69
CA GLU A 21 -7.71 0.56 -7.89
C GLU A 21 -6.76 0.51 -9.08
N ASN A 22 -6.87 -0.56 -9.88
CA ASN A 22 -6.18 -0.61 -11.15
C ASN A 22 -6.96 0.28 -12.12
N VAL A 23 -6.36 1.40 -12.52
CA VAL A 23 -7.08 2.39 -13.32
C VAL A 23 -7.40 1.89 -14.73
N ASP A 24 -6.68 0.87 -15.20
CA ASP A 24 -6.89 0.33 -16.54
C ASP A 24 -8.06 -0.66 -16.56
N SER A 25 -8.20 -1.47 -15.51
CA SER A 25 -9.23 -2.52 -15.46
C SER A 25 -10.40 -2.16 -14.54
N GLY A 26 -10.20 -1.22 -13.62
CA GLY A 26 -11.20 -0.89 -12.61
C GLY A 26 -11.25 -1.84 -11.43
N ASP A 27 -10.37 -2.84 -11.39
CA ASP A 27 -10.33 -3.79 -10.28
C ASP A 27 -9.75 -3.14 -9.03
N THR A 28 -10.29 -3.50 -7.87
CA THR A 28 -9.77 -3.03 -6.60
C THR A 28 -9.08 -4.16 -5.86
N SER A 29 -8.05 -3.80 -5.09
CA SER A 29 -7.30 -4.75 -4.28
C SER A 29 -6.91 -4.08 -2.98
N ARG A 30 -6.72 -4.88 -1.93
CA ARG A 30 -6.36 -4.36 -0.62
C ARG A 30 -5.10 -5.06 -0.15
N TYR A 31 -4.14 -4.26 0.30
CA TYR A 31 -2.83 -4.78 0.74
C TYR A 31 -2.46 -4.19 2.09
N ARG A 32 -1.72 -4.97 2.87
CA ARG A 32 -1.12 -4.48 4.10
C ARG A 32 0.39 -4.58 3.99
N ILE A 33 1.10 -3.52 4.35
CA ILE A 33 2.57 -3.51 4.32
C ILE A 33 3.08 -4.03 5.66
N VAL A 34 3.77 -5.16 5.59
CA VAL A 34 4.28 -5.84 6.78
C VAL A 34 5.77 -6.12 6.63
N GLY A 35 6.39 -6.60 7.70
CA GLY A 35 7.78 -7.02 7.64
C GLY A 35 7.96 -8.26 6.79
N PRO A 36 9.19 -8.53 6.32
CA PRO A 36 9.45 -9.66 5.42
C PRO A 36 9.04 -11.02 5.99
N ASP A 37 9.09 -11.16 7.31
CA ASP A 37 8.74 -12.42 7.97
C ASP A 37 7.25 -12.62 8.17
N GLU A 38 6.46 -11.60 7.88
CA GLU A 38 5.01 -11.62 8.16
C GLU A 38 4.17 -11.66 6.89
N THR A 39 4.79 -11.84 5.73
CA THR A 39 4.06 -11.80 4.47
C THR A 39 3.08 -12.96 4.36
N ASP A 40 1.91 -12.67 3.80
CA ASP A 40 0.89 -13.69 3.54
C ASP A 40 0.06 -13.23 2.34
N ALA A 41 0.33 -13.84 1.21
CA ALA A 41 -0.34 -13.47 -0.04
C ALA A 41 -1.86 -13.68 0.03
N GLY A 42 -2.29 -14.70 0.77
CA GLY A 42 -3.72 -14.99 0.93
C GLY A 42 -4.46 -13.92 1.71
N LEU A 43 -3.74 -13.20 2.58
CA LEU A 43 -4.31 -12.10 3.36
C LEU A 43 -4.03 -10.72 2.75
N GLY A 44 -3.28 -10.68 1.65
CA GLY A 44 -2.88 -9.41 1.06
C GLY A 44 -1.75 -8.72 1.81
N TRP A 45 -1.00 -9.46 2.62
CA TRP A 45 0.12 -8.91 3.38
C TRP A 45 1.38 -8.98 2.53
N ILE A 46 1.91 -7.83 2.17
CA ILE A 46 3.09 -7.72 1.30
C ILE A 46 4.28 -7.20 2.10
N SER A 47 5.47 -7.68 1.74
CA SER A 47 6.71 -7.25 2.38
C SER A 47 6.98 -5.78 2.07
N ILE A 48 7.48 -5.05 3.07
CA ILE A 48 7.94 -3.68 2.87
C ILE A 48 9.03 -3.58 1.81
N ASP A 49 9.74 -4.69 1.56
CA ASP A 49 10.79 -4.75 0.53
C ASP A 49 10.26 -5.10 -0.85
N SER A 50 8.98 -5.44 -0.97
CA SER A 50 8.42 -5.80 -2.27
C SER A 50 8.33 -4.59 -3.20
N PRO A 51 8.38 -4.81 -4.52
CA PRO A 51 8.27 -3.69 -5.47
C PRO A 51 6.98 -2.88 -5.27
N LEU A 52 5.86 -3.55 -5.01
CA LEU A 52 4.59 -2.87 -4.81
C LEU A 52 4.62 -2.02 -3.54
N ALA A 53 5.12 -2.58 -2.44
CA ALA A 53 5.20 -1.84 -1.19
C ALA A 53 6.10 -0.61 -1.33
N ARG A 54 7.23 -0.77 -2.02
CA ARG A 54 8.14 0.35 -2.27
C ARG A 54 7.48 1.46 -3.07
N ALA A 55 6.67 1.08 -4.06
CA ALA A 55 5.94 2.06 -4.85
C ALA A 55 4.85 2.74 -4.01
N LEU A 56 4.26 2.01 -3.06
CA LEU A 56 3.19 2.53 -2.21
C LEU A 56 3.69 3.48 -1.13
N LEU A 57 4.89 3.23 -0.59
CA LEU A 57 5.40 4.03 0.52
C LEU A 57 5.45 5.50 0.15
N LYS A 58 4.98 6.35 1.06
CA LYS A 58 4.89 7.80 0.89
C LYS A 58 3.83 8.27 -0.10
N LYS A 59 3.07 7.36 -0.71
CA LYS A 59 1.91 7.75 -1.48
C LYS A 59 0.79 8.16 -0.53
N ARG A 60 -0.11 8.96 -1.03
CA ARG A 60 -1.24 9.47 -0.25
C ARG A 60 -2.54 9.08 -0.91
N LEU A 61 -3.62 9.25 -0.16
CA LEU A 61 -4.96 9.06 -0.71
C LEU A 61 -5.11 9.89 -1.99
N ASP A 62 -5.68 9.30 -3.00
CA ASP A 62 -5.90 9.86 -4.34
C ASP A 62 -4.64 9.98 -5.21
N ASP A 63 -3.48 9.55 -4.72
CA ASP A 63 -2.28 9.49 -5.55
C ASP A 63 -2.37 8.36 -6.56
N GLU A 64 -1.88 8.61 -7.76
CA GLU A 64 -1.73 7.60 -8.80
C GLU A 64 -0.25 7.31 -9.01
N PHE A 65 0.07 6.07 -9.30
CA PHE A 65 1.45 5.68 -9.57
C PHE A 65 1.49 4.46 -10.49
N SER A 66 2.60 4.33 -11.21
CA SER A 66 2.84 3.14 -12.02
C SER A 66 3.91 2.29 -11.35
N VAL A 67 3.76 0.98 -11.45
CA VAL A 67 4.72 0.03 -10.88
C VAL A 67 4.94 -1.11 -11.86
N GLU A 68 6.18 -1.55 -11.96
CA GLU A 68 6.52 -2.72 -12.76
C GLU A 68 6.53 -3.96 -11.88
N LEU A 69 5.66 -4.88 -12.20
CA LEU A 69 5.51 -6.14 -11.49
C LEU A 69 5.80 -7.30 -12.44
N PRO A 70 5.98 -8.53 -11.93
CA PRO A 70 6.26 -9.68 -12.79
C PRO A 70 5.23 -9.89 -13.90
N GLY A 71 4.00 -9.45 -13.71
CA GLY A 71 2.97 -9.56 -14.73
C GLY A 71 2.95 -8.43 -15.77
N GLY A 72 3.82 -7.41 -15.60
CA GLY A 72 3.88 -6.26 -16.48
C GLY A 72 3.82 -4.95 -15.71
N GLN A 73 3.60 -3.87 -16.42
CA GLN A 73 3.48 -2.55 -15.81
C GLN A 73 2.02 -2.24 -15.55
N PHE A 74 1.73 -1.77 -14.35
CA PHE A 74 0.37 -1.46 -13.91
C PHE A 74 0.32 -0.04 -13.34
N THR A 75 -0.82 0.61 -13.52
CA THR A 75 -1.09 1.91 -12.91
C THR A 75 -2.18 1.74 -11.87
N PHE A 76 -1.90 2.20 -10.67
CA PHE A 76 -2.84 2.11 -9.55
C PHE A 76 -3.12 3.49 -8.97
N ALA A 77 -4.33 3.63 -8.43
CA ALA A 77 -4.71 4.80 -7.65
C ALA A 77 -4.94 4.37 -6.20
N VAL A 78 -4.47 5.16 -5.26
CA VAL A 78 -4.71 4.91 -3.84
C VAL A 78 -6.10 5.43 -3.50
N ILE A 79 -7.01 4.52 -3.22
CA ILE A 79 -8.41 4.87 -2.92
C ILE A 79 -8.76 4.73 -1.45
N GLY A 80 -7.87 4.17 -0.65
CA GLY A 80 -8.08 4.08 0.79
C GLY A 80 -6.79 3.80 1.52
N VAL A 81 -6.62 4.42 2.68
CA VAL A 81 -5.50 4.17 3.58
C VAL A 81 -6.06 4.06 4.99
N GLU A 82 -5.78 2.94 5.66
CA GLU A 82 -6.25 2.71 7.02
C GLU A 82 -5.13 2.18 7.89
N TYR A 83 -5.15 2.58 9.15
CA TYR A 83 -4.27 2.04 10.18
C TYR A 83 -5.14 1.39 11.24
N GLU A 84 -4.93 0.09 11.44
CA GLU A 84 -5.68 -0.63 12.45
C GLU A 84 -4.95 -0.54 13.80
N PRO A 85 -5.68 -0.27 14.88
CA PRO A 85 -5.09 -0.38 16.21
C PRO A 85 -4.76 -1.83 16.50
N LEU A 86 -3.67 -2.02 17.18
CA LEU A 86 -3.24 -3.36 17.60
C LEU A 86 -3.89 -3.74 18.91
#